data_7fddf2e590026ecff172745b5ecb566a
#
_entry.id   7fddf2e590026ecff172745b5ecb566a
#
_cell.length_a   1.000
_cell.length_b   1.000
_cell.length_c   1.000
_cell.angle_alpha   90.00
_cell.angle_beta   90.00
_cell.angle_gamma   90.00
#
_symmetry.space_group_name_H-M   'P 1'
#
loop_
_entity.id
_entity.type
_entity.pdbx_description
1 polymer ?
#
loop_
_entity_poly.entity_id
_entity_poly.type
_entity_poly.pdbx_seq_one_letter_code
_entity_poly.pdbx_strand_id
1 'polypeptide(L)'
;DVSKPIWDAVGLLQRSTFPWRFLGPASLFAAVLAGAVISNWRLVIGDWKLDVEHLSLFIVSLLIAYSLPFLFIPREPAPENPTRADLARFEIPPLLVGTTTTGEYTPIWVKEFPDTRAMQDELLAGRDPERLDAPGATVEHLSARPAHDTYRITTPQPITATYRSFYFPGWVATLDGQPIKISINDPNGLMSLDIPAGAHTLEIRFGSTPVR
;
A
#
# COMPACT_ATOMS: atom_id res chain seq x y z
N ASP A 1 -6.76 -18.43 -14.40
CA ASP A 1 -5.72 -17.43 -14.69
C ASP A 1 -4.77 -17.96 -15.75
N VAL A 2 -5.04 -17.62 -17.03
CA VAL A 2 -4.31 -18.14 -18.21
C VAL A 2 -2.86 -17.65 -18.25
N SER A 3 -2.56 -16.49 -17.62
CA SER A 3 -1.22 -15.90 -17.60
C SER A 3 -0.30 -16.43 -16.51
N LYS A 4 -0.83 -17.09 -15.49
CA LYS A 4 -0.06 -17.57 -14.33
C LYS A 4 1.12 -18.49 -14.71
N PRO A 5 0.98 -19.50 -15.61
CA PRO A 5 2.11 -20.35 -15.99
C PRO A 5 3.28 -19.58 -16.63
N ILE A 6 2.96 -18.54 -17.44
CA ILE A 6 3.99 -17.68 -18.05
C ILE A 6 4.70 -16.86 -16.98
N TRP A 7 3.93 -16.36 -16.02
CA TRP A 7 4.44 -15.57 -14.90
C TRP A 7 5.37 -16.38 -14.00
N ASP A 8 4.99 -17.62 -13.71
CA ASP A 8 5.76 -18.55 -12.89
C ASP A 8 7.04 -19.05 -13.60
N ALA A 9 7.02 -19.13 -14.94
CA ALA A 9 8.16 -19.63 -15.72
C ALA A 9 9.27 -18.59 -15.93
N VAL A 10 8.95 -17.28 -15.87
CA VAL A 10 9.90 -16.23 -16.18
C VAL A 10 10.24 -15.44 -14.92
N GLY A 11 11.37 -15.75 -14.28
CA GLY A 11 11.79 -15.13 -13.02
C GLY A 11 11.95 -13.59 -13.06
N LEU A 12 12.15 -13.01 -14.25
CA LEU A 12 12.17 -11.56 -14.42
C LEU A 12 10.78 -10.94 -14.23
N LEU A 13 9.73 -11.64 -14.69
CA LEU A 13 8.34 -11.18 -14.52
C LEU A 13 7.92 -11.21 -13.05
N GLN A 14 8.37 -12.20 -12.30
CA GLN A 14 8.07 -12.32 -10.85
C GLN A 14 8.61 -11.14 -10.03
N ARG A 15 9.65 -10.46 -10.52
CA ARG A 15 10.22 -9.26 -9.88
C ARG A 15 9.44 -7.99 -10.20
N SER A 16 8.49 -8.05 -11.14
CA SER A 16 7.65 -6.91 -11.46
C SER A 16 6.45 -6.88 -10.53
N THR A 17 6.42 -5.88 -9.65
CA THR A 17 5.33 -5.67 -8.70
C THR A 17 4.00 -5.38 -9.40
N PHE A 18 4.06 -4.85 -10.63
CA PHE A 18 2.88 -4.40 -11.36
C PHE A 18 2.96 -4.78 -12.85
N PRO A 19 2.17 -5.78 -13.29
CA PRO A 19 2.15 -6.26 -14.67
C PRO A 19 1.88 -5.16 -15.72
N TRP A 20 1.06 -4.17 -15.38
CA TRP A 20 0.74 -3.06 -16.30
C TRP A 20 1.93 -2.15 -16.65
N ARG A 21 3.05 -2.22 -15.91
CA ARG A 21 4.28 -1.50 -16.29
C ARG A 21 4.84 -1.95 -17.63
N PHE A 22 4.49 -3.16 -18.07
CA PHE A 22 4.88 -3.66 -19.40
C PHE A 22 3.99 -3.14 -20.52
N LEU A 23 2.84 -2.53 -20.22
CA LEU A 23 1.96 -1.97 -21.25
C LEU A 23 2.63 -0.84 -22.05
N GLY A 24 3.44 -0.01 -21.40
CA GLY A 24 4.18 1.06 -22.07
C GLY A 24 5.15 0.51 -23.12
N PRO A 25 6.13 -0.33 -22.75
CA PRO A 25 7.00 -0.99 -23.73
C PRO A 25 6.24 -1.81 -24.78
N ALA A 26 5.21 -2.55 -24.37
CA ALA A 26 4.41 -3.37 -25.30
C ALA A 26 3.68 -2.50 -26.35
N SER A 27 3.10 -1.38 -25.95
CA SER A 27 2.44 -0.44 -26.87
C SER A 27 3.44 0.22 -27.81
N LEU A 28 4.65 0.54 -27.34
CA LEU A 28 5.71 1.06 -28.20
C LEU A 28 6.13 0.04 -29.26
N PHE A 29 6.37 -1.21 -28.87
CA PHE A 29 6.71 -2.27 -29.84
C PHE A 29 5.57 -2.53 -30.82
N ALA A 30 4.32 -2.56 -30.35
CA ALA A 30 3.17 -2.71 -31.21
C ALA A 30 3.05 -1.55 -32.23
N ALA A 31 3.31 -0.31 -31.81
CA ALA A 31 3.30 0.85 -32.69
C ALA A 31 4.40 0.78 -33.77
N VAL A 32 5.62 0.37 -33.38
CA VAL A 32 6.74 0.18 -34.31
C VAL A 32 6.42 -0.91 -35.35
N LEU A 33 5.89 -2.06 -34.90
CA LEU A 33 5.49 -3.15 -35.77
C LEU A 33 4.36 -2.74 -36.73
N ALA A 34 3.35 -2.05 -36.23
CA ALA A 34 2.25 -1.53 -37.02
C ALA A 34 2.77 -0.54 -38.09
N GLY A 35 3.68 0.36 -37.71
CA GLY A 35 4.32 1.30 -38.65
C GLY A 35 5.12 0.58 -39.76
N ALA A 36 5.86 -0.48 -39.39
CA ALA A 36 6.63 -1.28 -40.34
C ALA A 36 5.73 -2.03 -41.36
N VAL A 37 4.57 -2.52 -40.90
CA VAL A 37 3.58 -3.17 -41.78
C VAL A 37 2.95 -2.16 -42.71
N ILE A 38 2.55 -0.99 -42.21
CA ILE A 38 1.87 0.06 -42.99
C ILE A 38 2.82 0.68 -44.01
N SER A 39 4.10 0.85 -43.70
CA SER A 39 5.08 1.45 -44.62
C SER A 39 5.27 0.65 -45.89
N ASN A 40 4.99 -0.65 -45.88
CA ASN A 40 5.06 -1.53 -47.04
C ASN A 40 3.71 -1.74 -47.76
N TRP A 41 2.64 -1.14 -47.28
CA TRP A 41 1.30 -1.35 -47.79
C TRP A 41 0.90 -0.19 -48.73
N ARG A 42 0.75 -0.47 -50.00
CA ARG A 42 0.12 0.44 -50.95
C ARG A 42 -1.36 0.11 -51.03
N LEU A 43 -2.18 0.91 -50.39
CA LEU A 43 -3.62 0.81 -50.54
C LEU A 43 -4.06 1.51 -51.83
N VAL A 44 -4.46 0.73 -52.83
CA VAL A 44 -5.07 1.23 -54.05
C VAL A 44 -6.57 0.91 -53.94
N ILE A 45 -7.39 1.93 -53.69
CA ILE A 45 -8.84 1.81 -53.71
C ILE A 45 -9.35 2.58 -54.93
N GLY A 46 -9.61 1.87 -56.03
CA GLY A 46 -10.00 2.48 -57.30
C GLY A 46 -8.91 3.39 -57.87
N ASP A 47 -9.28 4.56 -58.38
CA ASP A 47 -8.34 5.58 -58.90
C ASP A 47 -7.69 6.44 -57.80
N TRP A 48 -8.03 6.22 -56.54
CA TRP A 48 -7.49 6.96 -55.40
C TRP A 48 -6.20 6.31 -54.92
N LYS A 49 -5.08 6.98 -55.14
CA LYS A 49 -3.80 6.69 -54.52
C LYS A 49 -3.79 7.41 -53.15
N LEU A 50 -4.20 6.73 -52.08
CA LEU A 50 -4.01 7.24 -50.75
C LEU A 50 -2.52 7.16 -50.41
N ASP A 51 -1.92 8.33 -50.26
CA ASP A 51 -0.54 8.44 -49.82
C ASP A 51 -0.47 8.00 -48.34
N VAL A 52 0.14 6.84 -48.11
CA VAL A 52 0.19 6.17 -46.78
C VAL A 52 0.83 7.08 -45.74
N GLU A 53 1.70 8.01 -46.15
CA GLU A 53 2.33 8.98 -45.26
C GLU A 53 1.31 9.93 -44.63
N HIS A 54 0.39 10.48 -45.42
CA HIS A 54 -0.64 11.40 -44.88
C HIS A 54 -1.66 10.67 -44.01
N LEU A 55 -2.01 9.44 -44.37
CA LEU A 55 -2.93 8.62 -43.53
C LEU A 55 -2.29 8.25 -42.19
N SER A 56 -1.00 7.88 -42.17
CA SER A 56 -0.29 7.55 -40.92
C SER A 56 -0.14 8.78 -40.03
N LEU A 57 0.18 9.96 -40.60
CA LEU A 57 0.23 11.21 -39.83
C LEU A 57 -1.14 11.57 -39.25
N PHE A 58 -2.22 11.37 -40.00
CA PHE A 58 -3.58 11.61 -39.51
C PHE A 58 -3.93 10.68 -38.34
N ILE A 59 -3.66 9.38 -38.48
CA ILE A 59 -3.91 8.39 -37.38
C ILE A 59 -3.09 8.71 -36.17
N VAL A 60 -1.80 9.03 -36.32
CA VAL A 60 -0.92 9.41 -35.15
C VAL A 60 -1.44 10.67 -34.48
N SER A 61 -1.85 11.69 -35.27
CA SER A 61 -2.41 12.92 -34.72
C SER A 61 -3.71 12.66 -33.94
N LEU A 62 -4.55 11.77 -34.45
CA LEU A 62 -5.80 11.38 -33.78
C LEU A 62 -5.54 10.60 -32.49
N LEU A 63 -4.54 9.71 -32.45
CA LEU A 63 -4.12 8.99 -31.25
C LEU A 63 -3.53 9.94 -30.21
N ILE A 64 -2.72 10.92 -30.64
CA ILE A 64 -2.19 11.96 -29.74
C ILE A 64 -3.34 12.78 -29.18
N ALA A 65 -4.26 13.27 -30.02
CA ALA A 65 -5.40 14.05 -29.58
C ALA A 65 -6.31 13.27 -28.60
N TYR A 66 -6.51 11.98 -28.86
CA TYR A 66 -7.27 11.10 -27.95
C TYR A 66 -6.57 10.88 -26.61
N SER A 67 -5.24 10.83 -26.57
CA SER A 67 -4.47 10.62 -25.36
C SER A 67 -4.26 11.89 -24.52
N LEU A 68 -4.44 13.10 -25.11
CA LEU A 68 -4.26 14.37 -24.38
C LEU A 68 -5.07 14.48 -23.08
N PRO A 69 -6.36 14.12 -23.02
CA PRO A 69 -7.12 14.17 -21.77
C PRO A 69 -6.54 13.32 -20.66
N PHE A 70 -5.88 12.19 -21.00
CA PHE A 70 -5.26 11.29 -20.00
C PHE A 70 -3.91 11.81 -19.48
N LEU A 71 -3.30 12.79 -20.14
CA LEU A 71 -2.09 13.47 -19.65
C LEU A 71 -2.42 14.56 -18.63
N PHE A 72 -3.64 15.06 -18.65
CA PHE A 72 -4.13 16.08 -17.70
C PHE A 72 -5.09 15.44 -16.72
N ILE A 73 -4.54 14.70 -15.75
CA ILE A 73 -5.35 14.17 -14.65
C ILE A 73 -5.85 15.38 -13.84
N PRO A 74 -7.18 15.55 -13.69
CA PRO A 74 -7.71 16.58 -12.81
C PRO A 74 -7.11 16.39 -11.42
N ARG A 75 -6.35 17.36 -10.95
CA ARG A 75 -5.84 17.35 -9.59
C ARG A 75 -6.91 17.98 -8.72
N GLU A 76 -7.42 17.25 -7.76
CA GLU A 76 -8.18 17.87 -6.69
C GLU A 76 -7.25 18.81 -5.93
N PRO A 77 -7.68 20.06 -5.66
CA PRO A 77 -6.87 20.98 -4.90
C PRO A 77 -6.65 20.41 -3.50
N ALA A 78 -5.42 20.03 -3.21
CA ALA A 78 -5.06 19.68 -1.84
C ALA A 78 -5.04 20.95 -0.97
N PRO A 79 -5.46 20.89 0.29
CA PRO A 79 -5.32 22.00 1.22
C PRO A 79 -3.85 22.41 1.31
N GLU A 80 -3.57 23.73 1.35
CA GLU A 80 -2.20 24.25 1.45
C GLU A 80 -1.45 23.72 2.68
N ASN A 81 -2.18 23.53 3.78
CA ASN A 81 -1.66 22.97 5.03
C ASN A 81 -2.59 21.84 5.49
N PRO A 82 -2.40 20.61 5.00
CA PRO A 82 -3.28 19.51 5.35
C PRO A 82 -3.17 19.18 6.85
N THR A 83 -4.30 19.13 7.51
CA THR A 83 -4.40 18.65 8.89
C THR A 83 -4.48 17.13 8.92
N ARG A 84 -4.30 16.52 10.11
CA ARG A 84 -4.51 15.08 10.28
C ARG A 84 -5.94 14.65 9.96
N ALA A 85 -6.92 15.51 10.28
CA ALA A 85 -8.32 15.27 9.93
C ALA A 85 -8.54 15.27 8.40
N ASP A 86 -7.82 16.09 7.65
CA ASP A 86 -7.90 16.11 6.19
C ASP A 86 -7.30 14.83 5.58
N LEU A 87 -6.16 14.34 6.13
CA LEU A 87 -5.58 13.06 5.75
C LEU A 87 -6.52 11.90 6.07
N ALA A 88 -7.12 11.91 7.27
CA ALA A 88 -8.07 10.89 7.67
C ALA A 88 -9.30 10.86 6.75
N ARG A 89 -9.85 12.03 6.39
CA ARG A 89 -10.97 12.11 5.44
C ARG A 89 -10.63 11.55 4.06
N PHE A 90 -9.38 11.66 3.64
CA PHE A 90 -8.92 11.09 2.38
C PHE A 90 -8.78 9.55 2.46
N GLU A 91 -8.37 9.01 3.62
CA GLU A 91 -8.19 7.58 3.83
C GLU A 91 -9.48 6.83 4.20
N ILE A 92 -10.46 7.52 4.81
CA ILE A 92 -11.70 6.91 5.30
C ILE A 92 -12.59 6.30 4.19
N PRO A 93 -12.79 6.90 3.00
CA PRO A 93 -13.68 6.33 1.98
C PRO A 93 -13.40 4.86 1.63
N PRO A 94 -12.14 4.40 1.55
CA PRO A 94 -11.84 2.98 1.38
C PRO A 94 -11.94 2.15 2.67
N LEU A 95 -12.25 2.74 3.84
CA LEU A 95 -12.36 2.09 5.16
C LEU A 95 -11.06 1.43 5.67
N LEU A 96 -9.92 1.78 5.14
CA LEU A 96 -8.64 1.12 5.41
C LEU A 96 -7.59 2.12 5.89
N VAL A 97 -7.78 2.65 7.11
CA VAL A 97 -6.80 3.55 7.73
C VAL A 97 -5.43 2.87 7.83
N GLY A 98 -4.42 3.53 7.28
CA GLY A 98 -3.03 3.06 7.32
C GLY A 98 -2.68 1.95 6.33
N THR A 99 -3.55 1.69 5.35
CA THR A 99 -3.27 0.75 4.25
C THR A 99 -3.45 1.44 2.90
N THR A 100 -3.15 0.72 1.80
CA THR A 100 -3.54 1.16 0.47
C THR A 100 -5.04 0.95 0.24
N THR A 101 -5.63 1.73 -0.65
CA THR A 101 -7.08 1.70 -0.95
C THR A 101 -7.61 0.32 -1.36
N THR A 102 -6.75 -0.54 -1.88
CA THR A 102 -7.09 -1.89 -2.37
C THR A 102 -6.52 -3.00 -1.49
N GLY A 103 -5.75 -2.64 -0.44
CA GLY A 103 -5.16 -3.61 0.48
C GLY A 103 -4.09 -4.52 -0.13
N GLU A 104 -3.57 -4.19 -1.34
CA GLU A 104 -2.60 -5.03 -2.05
C GLU A 104 -1.25 -5.18 -1.34
N TYR A 105 -0.94 -4.31 -0.40
CA TYR A 105 0.31 -4.35 0.38
C TYR A 105 0.12 -4.89 1.80
N THR A 106 -1.00 -5.56 2.07
CA THR A 106 -1.22 -6.16 3.38
C THR A 106 -0.35 -7.40 3.57
N PRO A 107 0.15 -7.64 4.79
CA PRO A 107 0.87 -8.86 5.11
C PRO A 107 0.02 -10.11 4.89
N ILE A 108 0.68 -11.22 4.59
CA ILE A 108 0.03 -12.52 4.34
C ILE A 108 -0.80 -13.05 5.51
N TRP A 109 -0.58 -12.53 6.72
CA TRP A 109 -1.30 -12.91 7.94
C TRP A 109 -2.65 -12.20 8.10
N VAL A 110 -2.89 -11.14 7.32
CA VAL A 110 -4.16 -10.39 7.34
C VAL A 110 -5.16 -11.12 6.45
N LYS A 111 -6.10 -11.82 7.07
CA LYS A 111 -7.22 -12.50 6.42
C LYS A 111 -8.47 -11.62 6.41
N GLU A 112 -8.62 -10.82 7.47
CA GLU A 112 -9.72 -9.86 7.64
C GLU A 112 -9.14 -8.56 8.18
N PHE A 113 -9.61 -7.43 7.67
CA PHE A 113 -9.18 -6.13 8.18
C PHE A 113 -9.76 -5.88 9.57
N PRO A 114 -8.95 -5.30 10.49
CA PRO A 114 -9.46 -4.92 11.80
C PRO A 114 -10.49 -3.79 11.68
N ASP A 115 -11.41 -3.72 12.64
CA ASP A 115 -12.30 -2.56 12.75
C ASP A 115 -11.49 -1.31 13.14
N THR A 116 -11.49 -0.33 12.26
CA THR A 116 -10.73 0.92 12.43
C THR A 116 -11.60 2.12 12.78
N ARG A 117 -12.91 1.94 13.03
CA ARG A 117 -13.86 3.05 13.25
C ARG A 117 -13.46 3.94 14.42
N ALA A 118 -13.07 3.36 15.56
CA ALA A 118 -12.61 4.13 16.71
C ALA A 118 -11.37 4.97 16.40
N MET A 119 -10.42 4.43 15.62
CA MET A 119 -9.23 5.18 15.17
C MET A 119 -9.61 6.29 14.20
N GLN A 120 -10.58 6.05 13.32
CA GLN A 120 -11.09 7.06 12.39
C GLN A 120 -11.70 8.24 13.13
N ASP A 121 -12.53 7.98 14.15
CA ASP A 121 -13.17 9.01 14.95
C ASP A 121 -12.12 9.89 15.69
N GLU A 122 -11.05 9.28 16.22
CA GLU A 122 -9.96 10.00 16.85
C GLU A 122 -9.18 10.86 15.86
N LEU A 123 -8.85 10.32 14.69
CA LEU A 123 -8.17 11.06 13.62
C LEU A 123 -9.02 12.23 13.11
N LEU A 124 -10.33 12.02 12.90
CA LEU A 124 -11.26 13.07 12.50
C LEU A 124 -11.39 14.18 13.54
N ALA A 125 -11.26 13.82 14.83
CA ALA A 125 -11.20 14.78 15.93
C ALA A 125 -9.82 15.44 16.08
N GLY A 126 -8.87 15.17 15.17
CA GLY A 126 -7.51 15.74 15.19
C GLY A 126 -6.59 15.14 16.25
N ARG A 127 -6.98 14.03 16.87
CA ARG A 127 -6.18 13.32 17.88
C ARG A 127 -5.38 12.19 17.24
N ASP A 128 -4.26 11.84 17.86
CA ASP A 128 -3.52 10.61 17.50
C ASP A 128 -4.24 9.40 18.12
N PRO A 129 -4.60 8.40 17.31
CA PRO A 129 -5.19 7.18 17.84
C PRO A 129 -4.20 6.42 18.73
N GLU A 130 -4.70 5.89 19.83
CA GLU A 130 -3.91 5.01 20.70
C GLU A 130 -3.51 3.75 19.93
N ARG A 131 -2.20 3.49 19.88
CA ARG A 131 -1.68 2.32 19.16
C ARG A 131 -1.65 1.05 20.00
N LEU A 132 -1.61 1.18 21.33
CA LEU A 132 -1.59 0.04 22.23
C LEU A 132 -2.95 -0.11 22.90
N ASP A 133 -3.64 -1.20 22.62
CA ASP A 133 -4.85 -1.62 23.29
C ASP A 133 -4.48 -2.64 24.38
N ALA A 134 -4.64 -2.24 25.63
CA ALA A 134 -4.28 -3.03 26.81
C ALA A 134 -5.45 -3.04 27.81
N PRO A 135 -6.45 -3.90 27.59
CA PRO A 135 -7.67 -3.88 28.40
C PRO A 135 -7.41 -4.17 29.88
N GLY A 136 -7.95 -3.31 30.75
CA GLY A 136 -7.78 -3.43 32.18
C GLY A 136 -6.43 -2.96 32.76
N ALA A 137 -5.57 -2.39 31.92
CA ALA A 137 -4.31 -1.79 32.32
C ALA A 137 -4.36 -0.26 32.27
N THR A 138 -3.51 0.38 33.05
CA THR A 138 -3.17 1.80 32.87
C THR A 138 -1.98 1.90 31.94
N VAL A 139 -2.13 2.64 30.84
CA VAL A 139 -1.09 2.83 29.81
C VAL A 139 -0.68 4.29 29.77
N GLU A 140 0.62 4.54 29.84
CA GLU A 140 1.23 5.84 29.64
C GLU A 140 2.18 5.75 28.44
N HIS A 141 1.91 6.53 27.39
CA HIS A 141 2.78 6.59 26.20
C HIS A 141 3.98 7.50 26.50
N LEU A 142 5.15 6.92 26.68
CA LEU A 142 6.37 7.64 27.06
C LEU A 142 7.08 8.28 25.88
N SER A 143 7.09 7.61 24.73
CA SER A 143 7.75 8.08 23.51
C SER A 143 7.12 7.50 22.28
N ALA A 144 6.78 8.38 21.32
CA ALA A 144 6.30 8.04 19.99
C ALA A 144 7.32 8.49 18.96
N ARG A 145 7.90 7.55 18.22
CA ARG A 145 8.76 7.80 17.07
C ARG A 145 8.30 6.95 15.90
N PRO A 146 8.63 7.30 14.65
CA PRO A 146 8.35 6.43 13.54
C PRO A 146 8.89 5.01 13.80
N ALA A 147 7.97 4.02 13.80
CA ALA A 147 8.30 2.61 14.02
C ALA A 147 9.01 2.29 15.35
N HIS A 148 8.83 3.11 16.39
CA HIS A 148 9.41 2.90 17.71
C HIS A 148 8.57 3.59 18.79
N ASP A 149 7.84 2.82 19.57
CA ASP A 149 7.00 3.29 20.67
C ASP A 149 7.47 2.70 21.99
N THR A 150 7.37 3.50 23.06
CA THR A 150 7.67 3.08 24.43
C THR A 150 6.49 3.42 25.31
N TYR A 151 6.06 2.45 26.11
CA TYR A 151 4.93 2.56 27.02
C TYR A 151 5.31 2.16 28.44
N ARG A 152 4.72 2.82 29.42
CA ARG A 152 4.63 2.32 30.79
C ARG A 152 3.26 1.70 30.98
N ILE A 153 3.23 0.44 31.38
CA ILE A 153 2.00 -0.34 31.55
C ILE A 153 1.92 -0.79 33.01
N THR A 154 0.79 -0.53 33.64
CA THR A 154 0.50 -1.04 34.98
C THR A 154 -0.78 -1.86 34.97
N THR A 155 -0.70 -3.12 35.31
CA THR A 155 -1.84 -4.05 35.30
C THR A 155 -1.89 -4.90 36.55
N PRO A 156 -3.09 -5.08 37.18
CA PRO A 156 -3.26 -5.89 38.36
C PRO A 156 -3.20 -7.40 38.13
N GLN A 157 -3.37 -7.80 36.84
CA GLN A 157 -3.36 -9.22 36.44
C GLN A 157 -2.69 -9.36 35.06
N PRO A 158 -2.23 -10.54 34.68
CA PRO A 158 -1.69 -10.78 33.36
C PRO A 158 -2.72 -10.45 32.30
N ILE A 159 -2.28 -9.76 31.22
CA ILE A 159 -3.11 -9.37 30.10
C ILE A 159 -2.42 -9.68 28.77
N THR A 160 -3.20 -9.79 27.72
CA THR A 160 -2.70 -9.73 26.34
C THR A 160 -3.01 -8.36 25.77
N ALA A 161 -1.98 -7.59 25.49
CA ALA A 161 -2.10 -6.28 24.83
C ALA A 161 -2.01 -6.45 23.31
N THR A 162 -2.77 -5.65 22.58
CA THR A 162 -2.74 -5.62 21.12
C THR A 162 -2.11 -4.33 20.65
N TYR A 163 -1.01 -4.43 19.92
CA TYR A 163 -0.44 -3.27 19.24
C TYR A 163 -1.05 -3.15 17.83
N ARG A 164 -1.70 -2.03 17.55
CA ARG A 164 -2.48 -1.75 16.34
C ARG A 164 -1.59 -1.44 15.14
N SER A 165 -0.69 -2.36 14.85
CA SER A 165 0.11 -2.39 13.64
C SER A 165 0.18 -3.82 13.12
N PHE A 166 0.16 -3.99 11.81
CA PHE A 166 0.33 -5.30 11.21
C PHE A 166 1.73 -5.85 11.50
N TYR A 167 1.76 -7.14 11.80
CA TYR A 167 3.04 -7.79 11.97
C TYR A 167 3.81 -7.86 10.66
N PHE A 168 5.07 -7.50 10.72
CA PHE A 168 6.05 -7.70 9.66
C PHE A 168 7.35 -8.27 10.26
N PRO A 169 8.07 -9.15 9.56
CA PRO A 169 9.41 -9.57 10.01
C PRO A 169 10.30 -8.35 10.22
N GLY A 170 10.87 -8.23 11.43
CA GLY A 170 11.66 -7.06 11.82
C GLY A 170 11.09 -6.32 13.04
N TRP A 171 9.82 -6.53 13.38
CA TRP A 171 9.29 -6.06 14.64
C TRP A 171 9.89 -6.84 15.80
N VAL A 172 10.35 -6.13 16.82
CA VAL A 172 10.86 -6.65 18.07
C VAL A 172 10.21 -5.92 19.23
N ALA A 173 9.96 -6.65 20.33
CA ALA A 173 9.43 -6.09 21.55
C ALA A 173 10.29 -6.49 22.74
N THR A 174 10.47 -5.56 23.67
CA THR A 174 11.11 -5.83 24.98
C THR A 174 10.22 -5.37 26.11
N LEU A 175 10.20 -6.13 27.19
CA LEU A 175 9.55 -5.79 28.44
C LEU A 175 10.64 -5.66 29.52
N ASP A 176 10.75 -4.49 30.13
CA ASP A 176 11.80 -4.17 31.12
C ASP A 176 13.22 -4.46 30.56
N GLY A 177 13.41 -4.22 29.24
CA GLY A 177 14.68 -4.48 28.54
C GLY A 177 14.91 -5.94 28.15
N GLN A 178 14.02 -6.86 28.50
CA GLN A 178 14.11 -8.27 28.11
C GLN A 178 13.26 -8.55 26.87
N PRO A 179 13.78 -9.28 25.88
CA PRO A 179 13.01 -9.64 24.69
C PRO A 179 11.77 -10.44 25.05
N ILE A 180 10.62 -10.08 24.50
CA ILE A 180 9.37 -10.83 24.59
C ILE A 180 8.90 -11.25 23.20
N LYS A 181 8.12 -12.33 23.16
CA LYS A 181 7.58 -12.87 21.92
C LYS A 181 6.42 -11.99 21.45
N ILE A 182 6.46 -11.60 20.18
CA ILE A 182 5.32 -11.04 19.47
C ILE A 182 4.52 -12.20 18.87
N SER A 183 3.24 -12.29 19.24
CA SER A 183 2.28 -13.22 18.62
C SER A 183 1.47 -12.47 17.57
N ILE A 184 1.02 -13.19 16.54
CA ILE A 184 0.21 -12.62 15.45
C ILE A 184 -1.25 -12.93 15.73
N ASN A 185 -2.08 -11.90 15.80
CA ASN A 185 -3.50 -12.05 16.03
C ASN A 185 -4.20 -12.53 14.75
N ASP A 186 -4.83 -13.68 14.80
CA ASP A 186 -5.67 -14.22 13.71
C ASP A 186 -7.13 -13.78 13.94
N PRO A 187 -7.84 -13.23 12.97
CA PRO A 187 -7.51 -13.12 11.53
C PRO A 187 -6.87 -11.78 11.11
N ASN A 188 -6.67 -10.85 12.02
CA ASN A 188 -6.38 -9.45 11.68
C ASN A 188 -4.90 -9.17 11.40
N GLY A 189 -3.98 -10.07 11.74
CA GLY A 189 -2.54 -9.88 11.52
C GLY A 189 -1.90 -8.80 12.41
N LEU A 190 -2.60 -8.33 13.46
CA LEU A 190 -2.07 -7.38 14.44
C LEU A 190 -1.09 -8.07 15.39
N MET A 191 -0.26 -7.28 16.07
CA MET A 191 0.70 -7.80 17.03
C MET A 191 0.10 -7.91 18.42
N SER A 192 0.22 -9.09 19.04
CA SER A 192 -0.23 -9.37 20.41
C SER A 192 0.96 -9.67 21.32
N LEU A 193 0.92 -9.15 22.54
CA LEU A 193 1.98 -9.16 23.52
C LEU A 193 1.41 -9.57 24.88
N ASP A 194 1.98 -10.59 25.49
CA ASP A 194 1.59 -11.02 26.83
C ASP A 194 2.36 -10.21 27.87
N ILE A 195 1.63 -9.50 28.72
CA ILE A 195 2.14 -8.63 29.77
C ILE A 195 1.77 -9.24 31.12
N PRO A 196 2.74 -9.58 31.99
CA PRO A 196 2.45 -10.07 33.35
C PRO A 196 1.85 -8.99 34.25
N ALA A 197 1.33 -9.38 35.38
CA ALA A 197 0.86 -8.44 36.40
C ALA A 197 2.03 -7.63 36.95
N GLY A 198 1.82 -6.33 37.19
CA GLY A 198 2.83 -5.41 37.69
C GLY A 198 2.92 -4.12 36.92
N ALA A 199 3.99 -3.38 37.15
CA ALA A 199 4.36 -2.18 36.43
C ALA A 199 5.56 -2.48 35.54
N HIS A 200 5.39 -2.28 34.24
CA HIS A 200 6.37 -2.68 33.21
C HIS A 200 6.63 -1.56 32.23
N THR A 201 7.82 -1.57 31.63
CA THR A 201 8.16 -0.72 30.49
C THR A 201 8.20 -1.60 29.24
N LEU A 202 7.25 -1.36 28.32
CA LEU A 202 7.18 -2.03 27.03
C LEU A 202 7.80 -1.15 25.96
N GLU A 203 8.76 -1.69 25.22
CA GLU A 203 9.33 -1.06 24.05
C GLU A 203 9.01 -1.91 22.81
N ILE A 204 8.45 -1.29 21.77
CA ILE A 204 8.13 -1.93 20.51
C ILE A 204 8.83 -1.15 19.40
N ARG A 205 9.67 -1.82 18.62
CA ARG A 205 10.41 -1.17 17.53
C ARG A 205 10.54 -2.06 16.30
N PHE A 206 10.61 -1.43 15.14
CA PHE A 206 10.96 -2.11 13.90
C PHE A 206 12.47 -2.05 13.71
N GLY A 207 13.12 -3.20 13.66
CA GLY A 207 14.55 -3.34 13.43
C GLY A 207 14.88 -3.75 12.01
N SER A 208 16.17 -3.83 11.71
CA SER A 208 16.64 -4.42 10.45
C SER A 208 16.46 -5.93 10.48
N THR A 209 15.94 -6.51 9.40
CA THR A 209 16.00 -7.96 9.17
C THR A 209 17.33 -8.30 8.53
N PRO A 210 17.97 -9.44 8.88
CA PRO A 210 19.10 -9.93 8.09
C PRO A 210 18.62 -10.13 6.64
N VAL A 211 19.29 -9.47 5.72
CA VAL A 211 19.06 -9.70 4.29
C VAL A 211 19.56 -11.09 3.99
N ARG A 212 18.66 -11.98 3.59
CA ARG A 212 18.99 -13.32 3.12
C ARG A 212 19.26 -13.32 1.63
#